data_704ca0d8826723220497040b473f19e0
#
_entry.id   704ca0d8826723220497040b473f19e0
#
_cell.length_a   1.000
_cell.length_b   1.000
_cell.length_c   1.000
_cell.angle_alpha   90.00
_cell.angle_beta   90.00
_cell.angle_gamma   90.00
#
_symmetry.space_group_name_H-M   'P 1'
#
loop_
_entity.id
_entity.type
_entity.pdbx_description
1 polymer ?
#
loop_
_entity_poly.entity_id
_entity_poly.type
_entity_poly.pdbx_seq_one_letter_code
_entity_poly.pdbx_strand_id
1 'polypeptide(L)'
;MSNSMTFQGVVEKGIGLGKKLGFPTFNLHVEPLPELAHGVYAVRARLGDASHGTGEVWHDALMHFGPKPTVSMESVFCEVYFLKFPEGLEIHELEVEVLGKLRDVMKFVGLDALVEQMKEDERVAVENYFRK
;
A
#
# COMPACT_ATOMS: atom_id res chain seq x y z
N MET A 1 18.49 -9.25 -12.88
CA MET A 1 18.54 -8.15 -11.90
C MET A 1 17.20 -7.49 -11.80
N SER A 2 16.72 -7.39 -10.62
CA SER A 2 15.43 -6.76 -10.42
C SER A 2 15.62 -5.24 -10.43
N ASN A 3 14.83 -4.55 -11.26
CA ASN A 3 14.81 -3.11 -11.29
C ASN A 3 13.63 -2.63 -10.42
N SER A 4 13.64 -3.05 -9.15
CA SER A 4 12.57 -2.65 -8.26
C SER A 4 12.71 -1.16 -7.95
N MET A 5 11.57 -0.47 -7.96
CA MET A 5 11.50 0.93 -7.58
C MET A 5 11.33 1.02 -6.08
N THR A 6 12.09 1.91 -5.45
CA THR A 6 11.97 2.17 -4.02
C THR A 6 11.71 3.66 -3.82
N PHE A 7 10.85 3.99 -2.88
CA PHE A 7 10.61 5.38 -2.52
C PHE A 7 10.24 5.46 -1.04
N GLN A 8 10.28 6.68 -0.51
CA GLN A 8 9.92 6.94 0.89
C GLN A 8 8.72 7.86 0.96
N GLY A 9 7.91 7.66 1.96
CA GLY A 9 6.76 8.52 2.21
C GLY A 9 6.57 8.75 3.70
N VAL A 10 5.94 9.89 4.01
CA VAL A 10 5.58 10.25 5.38
C VAL A 10 4.13 9.87 5.59
N VAL A 11 3.86 9.20 6.69
CA VAL A 11 2.49 8.77 7.00
C VAL A 11 1.64 9.98 7.37
N GLU A 12 0.53 10.12 6.67
CA GLU A 12 -0.45 11.15 6.95
C GLU A 12 -1.68 10.54 7.60
N LYS A 13 -2.37 11.33 8.43
CA LYS A 13 -3.63 10.88 8.99
C LYS A 13 -4.65 10.85 7.86
N GLY A 14 -5.14 9.67 7.53
CA GLY A 14 -6.09 9.46 6.47
C GLY A 14 -7.46 9.06 6.98
N ILE A 15 -8.34 8.76 6.05
CA ILE A 15 -9.73 8.41 6.35
C ILE A 15 -9.86 7.03 7.03
N GLY A 16 -8.81 6.25 7.07
CA GLY A 16 -8.82 4.97 7.78
C GLY A 16 -9.88 3.98 7.32
N LEU A 17 -10.31 4.08 6.06
CA LEU A 17 -11.36 3.22 5.54
C LEU A 17 -10.96 1.74 5.59
N GLY A 18 -9.71 1.45 5.26
CA GLY A 18 -9.22 0.08 5.30
C GLY A 18 -9.25 -0.51 6.69
N LYS A 19 -9.03 0.31 7.73
CA LYS A 19 -9.10 -0.15 9.11
C LYS A 19 -10.51 -0.63 9.44
N LYS A 20 -11.53 0.07 8.96
CA LYS A 20 -12.91 -0.35 9.14
C LYS A 20 -13.22 -1.66 8.40
N LEU A 21 -12.48 -1.93 7.35
CA LEU A 21 -12.65 -3.13 6.54
C LEU A 21 -11.75 -4.28 6.99
N GLY A 22 -10.98 -4.09 8.05
CA GLY A 22 -10.09 -5.10 8.57
C GLY A 22 -8.67 -5.08 8.00
N PHE A 23 -8.34 -4.06 7.22
CA PHE A 23 -7.00 -3.89 6.65
C PHE A 23 -6.36 -2.63 7.20
N PRO A 24 -5.26 -2.74 7.99
CA PRO A 24 -4.53 -1.54 8.42
C PRO A 24 -3.98 -0.80 7.20
N THR A 25 -4.39 0.46 7.03
CA THR A 25 -3.98 1.26 5.87
C THR A 25 -3.28 2.53 6.32
N PHE A 26 -2.31 2.96 5.52
CA PHE A 26 -1.54 4.16 5.78
C PHE A 26 -1.48 5.01 4.52
N ASN A 27 -1.97 6.24 4.61
CA ASN A 27 -1.83 7.19 3.52
C ASN A 27 -0.43 7.79 3.60
N LEU A 28 0.27 7.82 2.48
CA LEU A 28 1.62 8.35 2.42
C LEU A 28 1.65 9.65 1.63
N HIS A 29 2.36 10.62 2.18
CA HIS A 29 2.76 11.79 1.43
C HIS A 29 4.12 11.50 0.83
N VAL A 30 4.20 11.49 -0.50
CA VAL A 30 5.42 11.18 -1.24
C VAL A 30 5.76 12.36 -2.14
N GLU A 31 6.94 12.90 -1.98
CA GLU A 31 7.35 14.07 -2.75
C GLU A 31 8.81 13.96 -3.16
N PRO A 32 9.11 13.98 -4.48
CA PRO A 32 8.15 13.99 -5.57
C PRO A 32 7.44 12.64 -5.71
N LEU A 33 6.27 12.66 -6.36
CA LEU A 33 5.57 11.41 -6.63
C LEU A 33 6.41 10.52 -7.53
N PRO A 34 6.44 9.20 -7.28
CA PRO A 34 7.18 8.30 -8.13
C PRO A 34 6.58 8.25 -9.53
N GLU A 35 7.43 8.04 -10.53
CA GLU A 35 6.97 7.86 -11.91
C GLU A 35 6.46 6.43 -12.05
N LEU A 36 5.18 6.25 -11.78
CA LEU A 36 4.57 4.94 -11.69
C LEU A 36 3.17 5.01 -12.28
N ALA A 37 2.80 4.03 -13.07
CA ALA A 37 1.44 3.96 -13.61
C ALA A 37 0.45 3.77 -12.46
N HIS A 38 -0.74 4.37 -12.59
CA HIS A 38 -1.78 4.20 -11.58
C HIS A 38 -2.23 2.75 -11.50
N GLY A 39 -2.45 2.27 -10.31
CA GLY A 39 -2.90 0.90 -10.12
C GLY A 39 -2.72 0.44 -8.68
N VAL A 40 -2.96 -0.84 -8.50
CA VAL A 40 -2.72 -1.52 -7.23
C VAL A 40 -1.52 -2.44 -7.42
N TYR A 41 -0.61 -2.40 -6.46
CA TYR A 41 0.69 -3.04 -6.56
C TYR A 41 0.95 -3.97 -5.39
N ALA A 42 1.69 -5.04 -5.64
CA ALA A 42 2.34 -5.78 -4.58
C ALA A 42 3.62 -5.03 -4.22
N VAL A 43 3.82 -4.78 -2.95
CA VAL A 43 4.97 -4.03 -2.46
C VAL A 43 5.51 -4.68 -1.18
N ARG A 44 6.69 -4.25 -0.78
CA ARG A 44 7.21 -4.48 0.56
C ARG A 44 7.44 -3.12 1.19
N ALA A 45 7.15 -3.04 2.47
CA ALA A 45 7.32 -1.78 3.18
C ALA A 45 8.07 -2.01 4.47
N ARG A 46 8.95 -1.07 4.81
CA ARG A 46 9.65 -1.10 6.09
C ARG A 46 9.59 0.27 6.72
N LEU A 47 9.78 0.31 8.03
CA LEU A 47 9.79 1.56 8.75
C LEU A 47 11.00 2.39 8.34
N GLY A 48 10.74 3.63 7.94
CA GLY A 48 11.81 4.54 7.53
C GLY A 48 12.58 5.14 8.70
N ASP A 49 12.04 5.00 9.90
CA ASP A 49 12.68 5.51 11.11
C ASP A 49 13.49 4.41 11.77
N ALA A 50 14.79 4.45 11.58
CA ALA A 50 15.71 3.43 12.09
C ALA A 50 15.85 3.45 13.62
N SER A 51 15.29 4.45 14.30
CA SER A 51 15.42 4.57 15.75
C SER A 51 14.70 3.46 16.50
N HIS A 52 13.81 2.74 15.85
CA HIS A 52 13.03 1.70 16.51
C HIS A 52 13.63 0.29 16.36
N GLY A 53 14.76 0.15 15.70
CA GLY A 53 15.40 -1.14 15.54
C GLY A 53 14.66 -2.14 14.65
N THR A 54 13.54 -1.74 14.05
CA THR A 54 12.74 -2.60 13.18
C THR A 54 12.81 -2.19 11.72
N GLY A 55 13.63 -1.18 11.40
CA GLY A 55 13.71 -0.61 10.06
C GLY A 55 14.27 -1.55 9.01
N GLU A 56 14.89 -2.66 9.41
CA GLU A 56 15.43 -3.63 8.46
C GLU A 56 14.45 -4.71 8.07
N VAL A 57 13.28 -4.77 8.73
CA VAL A 57 12.29 -5.79 8.44
C VAL A 57 11.33 -5.29 7.37
N TRP A 58 11.30 -5.98 6.25
CA TRP A 58 10.36 -5.70 5.19
C TRP A 58 9.07 -6.49 5.41
N HIS A 59 7.94 -5.81 5.27
CA HIS A 59 6.62 -6.40 5.45
C HIS A 59 5.89 -6.46 4.13
N ASP A 60 5.24 -7.58 3.87
CA ASP A 60 4.43 -7.73 2.66
C ASP A 60 3.20 -6.83 2.75
N ALA A 61 2.93 -6.11 1.68
CA ALA A 61 1.85 -5.13 1.65
C ALA A 61 1.31 -4.95 0.24
N LEU A 62 0.18 -4.28 0.17
CA LEU A 62 -0.39 -3.84 -1.10
C LEU A 62 -0.39 -2.32 -1.11
N MET A 63 -0.31 -1.75 -2.30
CA MET A 63 -0.30 -0.30 -2.44
C MET A 63 -1.29 0.13 -3.52
N HIS A 64 -2.16 1.07 -3.16
CA HIS A 64 -2.97 1.78 -4.13
C HIS A 64 -2.23 3.05 -4.51
N PHE A 65 -1.97 3.23 -5.80
CA PHE A 65 -1.32 4.43 -6.30
C PHE A 65 -2.17 5.01 -7.43
N GLY A 66 -2.73 6.20 -7.22
CA GLY A 66 -3.58 6.83 -8.21
C GLY A 66 -4.83 7.41 -7.60
N PRO A 67 -5.81 7.78 -8.42
CA PRO A 67 -7.06 8.32 -7.91
C PRO A 67 -7.89 7.24 -7.22
N LYS A 68 -8.78 7.68 -6.33
CA LYS A 68 -9.81 6.83 -5.77
C LYS A 68 -11.13 7.29 -6.39
N PRO A 69 -11.62 6.59 -7.43
CA PRO A 69 -12.78 7.10 -8.19
C PRO A 69 -14.02 7.38 -7.37
N THR A 70 -14.18 6.69 -6.23
CA THR A 70 -15.32 6.94 -5.34
C THR A 70 -15.12 8.17 -4.46
N VAL A 71 -13.92 8.73 -4.42
CA VAL A 71 -13.59 9.90 -3.61
C VAL A 71 -13.25 11.09 -4.49
N SER A 72 -12.23 10.94 -5.35
CA SER A 72 -11.79 12.02 -6.26
C SER A 72 -10.98 11.44 -7.40
N MET A 73 -11.31 11.85 -8.63
CA MET A 73 -10.52 11.48 -9.80
C MET A 73 -9.32 12.39 -10.00
N GLU A 74 -9.29 13.55 -9.32
CA GLU A 74 -8.25 14.55 -9.54
C GLU A 74 -7.04 14.34 -8.62
N SER A 75 -7.23 13.72 -7.49
CA SER A 75 -6.15 13.53 -6.52
C SER A 75 -5.48 12.18 -6.71
N VAL A 76 -4.15 12.18 -6.57
CA VAL A 76 -3.38 10.94 -6.57
C VAL A 76 -3.12 10.56 -5.11
N PHE A 77 -3.57 9.38 -4.75
CA PHE A 77 -3.37 8.84 -3.40
C PHE A 77 -2.29 7.77 -3.44
N CYS A 78 -1.51 7.71 -2.38
CA CYS A 78 -0.56 6.63 -2.17
C CYS A 78 -0.93 6.00 -0.84
N GLU A 79 -1.56 4.83 -0.89
CA GLU A 79 -2.04 4.17 0.31
C GLU A 79 -1.48 2.77 0.38
N VAL A 80 -0.89 2.44 1.53
CA VAL A 80 -0.27 1.13 1.76
C VAL A 80 -1.09 0.39 2.81
N TYR A 81 -1.46 -0.86 2.51
CA TYR A 81 -2.10 -1.73 3.49
C TYR A 81 -1.28 -3.00 3.67
N PHE A 82 -1.02 -3.29 4.95
CA PHE A 82 -0.20 -4.44 5.31
C PHE A 82 -1.04 -5.70 5.34
N LEU A 83 -0.49 -6.79 4.85
CA LEU A 83 -1.16 -8.08 4.93
C LEU A 83 -1.15 -8.58 6.37
N LYS A 84 -0.06 -8.33 7.08
CA LYS A 84 0.08 -8.68 8.47
C LYS A 84 0.86 -7.57 9.15
N PHE A 85 0.18 -6.76 9.94
CA PHE A 85 0.79 -5.60 10.55
C PHE A 85 1.26 -5.91 11.96
N PRO A 86 2.51 -5.58 12.31
CA PRO A 86 2.97 -5.74 13.69
C PRO A 86 2.27 -4.72 14.60
N GLU A 87 1.49 -5.21 15.53
CA GLU A 87 0.75 -4.34 16.44
C GLU A 87 1.68 -3.62 17.39
N GLY A 88 1.25 -2.46 17.84
CA GLY A 88 1.98 -1.69 18.83
C GLY A 88 3.09 -0.81 18.29
N LEU A 89 3.31 -0.82 16.98
CA LEU A 89 4.31 0.04 16.37
C LEU A 89 3.68 1.34 15.90
N GLU A 90 4.36 2.43 16.19
CA GLU A 90 3.98 3.74 15.71
C GLU A 90 4.75 4.00 14.43
N ILE A 91 4.03 4.30 13.34
CA ILE A 91 4.65 4.46 12.04
C ILE A 91 4.55 5.91 11.60
N HIS A 92 5.71 6.51 11.32
CA HIS A 92 5.80 7.89 10.85
C HIS A 92 6.25 7.98 9.40
N GLU A 93 7.14 7.07 9.01
CA GLU A 93 7.65 7.01 7.65
C GLU A 93 7.74 5.57 7.19
N LEU A 94 7.52 5.37 5.90
CA LEU A 94 7.69 4.05 5.28
C LEU A 94 8.60 4.17 4.07
N GLU A 95 9.47 3.18 3.93
CA GLU A 95 10.18 2.96 2.69
C GLU A 95 9.44 1.84 1.96
N VAL A 96 9.12 2.06 0.70
CA VAL A 96 8.31 1.13 -0.09
C VAL A 96 9.11 0.63 -1.28
N GLU A 97 9.16 -0.68 -1.42
CA GLU A 97 9.73 -1.32 -2.61
C GLU A 97 8.59 -1.87 -3.45
N VAL A 98 8.49 -1.42 -4.69
CA VAL A 98 7.44 -1.87 -5.61
C VAL A 98 7.87 -3.16 -6.28
N LEU A 99 7.09 -4.21 -6.12
CA LEU A 99 7.39 -5.52 -6.69
C LEU A 99 6.73 -5.74 -8.03
N GLY A 100 5.46 -5.37 -8.16
CA GLY A 100 4.76 -5.53 -9.42
C GLY A 100 3.32 -5.05 -9.35
N LYS A 101 2.78 -4.72 -10.51
CA LYS A 101 1.41 -4.23 -10.63
C LYS A 101 0.44 -5.40 -10.67
N LEU A 102 -0.61 -5.33 -9.85
CA LEU A 102 -1.65 -6.35 -9.80
C LEU A 102 -2.82 -6.03 -10.72
N ARG A 103 -3.22 -4.78 -10.77
CA ARG A 103 -4.37 -4.37 -11.58
C ARG A 103 -4.45 -2.85 -11.68
N ASP A 104 -5.30 -2.39 -12.58
CA ASP A 104 -5.61 -0.97 -12.70
C ASP A 104 -6.54 -0.52 -11.58
N VAL A 105 -6.63 0.80 -11.39
CA VAL A 105 -7.58 1.40 -10.46
C VAL A 105 -9.00 1.08 -10.94
N MET A 106 -9.88 0.74 -10.01
CA MET A 106 -11.26 0.36 -10.31
C MET A 106 -12.23 1.18 -9.47
N LYS A 107 -13.41 1.40 -10.02
CA LYS A 107 -14.51 2.00 -9.29
C LYS A 107 -15.43 0.89 -8.78
N PHE A 108 -15.85 1.01 -7.53
CA PHE A 108 -16.69 0.00 -6.88
C PHE A 108 -18.09 0.53 -6.62
N VAL A 109 -19.08 -0.37 -6.77
CA VAL A 109 -20.49 -0.03 -6.54
C VAL A 109 -20.79 0.11 -5.06
N GLY A 110 -20.00 -0.51 -4.20
CA GLY A 110 -20.20 -0.43 -2.76
C GLY A 110 -19.04 -1.07 -2.01
N LEU A 111 -19.14 -1.04 -0.67
CA LEU A 111 -18.08 -1.55 0.18
C LEU A 111 -17.85 -3.05 0.02
N ASP A 112 -18.93 -3.82 -0.21
CA ASP A 112 -18.79 -5.26 -0.37
C ASP A 112 -17.94 -5.62 -1.58
N ALA A 113 -18.18 -4.91 -2.70
CA ALA A 113 -17.39 -5.13 -3.90
C ALA A 113 -15.93 -4.74 -3.69
N LEU A 114 -15.68 -3.66 -2.96
CA LEU A 114 -14.33 -3.23 -2.63
C LEU A 114 -13.62 -4.28 -1.78
N VAL A 115 -14.27 -4.78 -0.74
CA VAL A 115 -13.68 -5.79 0.14
C VAL A 115 -13.35 -7.07 -0.63
N GLU A 116 -14.26 -7.51 -1.49
CA GLU A 116 -14.02 -8.70 -2.30
C GLU A 116 -12.82 -8.53 -3.22
N GLN A 117 -12.69 -7.34 -3.83
CA GLN A 117 -11.53 -7.09 -4.69
C GLN A 117 -10.24 -7.01 -3.88
N MET A 118 -10.26 -6.44 -2.67
CA MET A 118 -9.08 -6.39 -1.84
C MET A 118 -8.62 -7.79 -1.44
N LYS A 119 -9.55 -8.69 -1.16
CA LYS A 119 -9.22 -10.09 -0.86
C LYS A 119 -8.60 -10.78 -2.07
N GLU A 120 -9.12 -10.51 -3.26
CA GLU A 120 -8.57 -11.05 -4.50
C GLU A 120 -7.18 -10.51 -4.75
N ASP A 121 -6.97 -9.22 -4.53
CA ASP A 121 -5.65 -8.60 -4.67
C ASP A 121 -4.63 -9.26 -3.75
N GLU A 122 -5.03 -9.51 -2.50
CA GLU A 122 -4.17 -10.18 -1.54
C GLU A 122 -3.82 -11.59 -2.01
N ARG A 123 -4.81 -12.33 -2.48
CA ARG A 123 -4.59 -13.69 -2.98
C ARG A 123 -3.59 -13.70 -4.14
N VAL A 124 -3.77 -12.81 -5.10
CA VAL A 124 -2.89 -12.73 -6.26
C VAL A 124 -1.48 -12.33 -5.85
N ALA A 125 -1.38 -11.36 -4.94
CA ALA A 125 -0.07 -10.90 -4.45
C ALA A 125 0.67 -12.03 -3.72
N VAL A 126 -0.02 -12.78 -2.88
CA VAL A 126 0.60 -13.89 -2.17
C VAL A 126 1.10 -14.94 -3.15
N GLU A 127 0.28 -15.30 -4.12
CA GLU A 127 0.67 -16.33 -5.08
C GLU A 127 1.85 -15.93 -5.97
N ASN A 128 1.91 -14.66 -6.38
CA ASN A 128 2.89 -14.24 -7.37
C ASN A 128 4.12 -13.56 -6.80
N TYR A 129 4.03 -12.98 -5.61
CA TYR A 129 5.11 -12.15 -5.08
C TYR A 129 5.58 -12.54 -3.69
N PHE A 130 4.68 -13.06 -2.84
CA PHE A 130 5.01 -13.30 -1.44
C PHE A 130 5.13 -14.78 -1.09
N ARG A 131 4.76 -15.64 -1.98
CA ARG A 131 4.84 -17.07 -1.75
C ARG A 131 6.28 -17.53 -1.79
N LYS A 132 6.68 -18.24 -0.76
CA LYS A 132 8.03 -18.80 -0.68
C LYS A 132 8.02 -20.27 -1.03
#